data_53cd1ca32fc6c267d022e8b54da195fa
#
_entry.id   53cd1ca32fc6c267d022e8b54da195fa
#
_cell.length_a   1.000
_cell.length_b   1.000
_cell.length_c   1.000
_cell.angle_alpha   90.00
_cell.angle_beta   90.00
_cell.angle_gamma   90.00
#
_symmetry.space_group_name_H-M   'P 1'
#
loop_
_entity.id
_entity.type
_entity.pdbx_description
1 polymer ?
#
loop_
_entity_poly.entity_id
_entity_poly.type
_entity_poly.pdbx_seq_one_letter_code
_entity_poly.pdbx_strand_id
1 'polypeptide(L)'
;MNLSRTLAALLFSFMAVLGLAGCSSDSSTNGSSDDGAKDGETVLTVTDAAGRTVDFDKQPERILLAEGRGIFATSILQDNPFEKVVAYGDDFEKAAPAMRERLLEKFPEAKDLPMIGSLQKGDVTVENLLAQKPDVVVMTLDQKKVAEQNGFLTDMDAVGLKYVFTDFRQDPLTNTEVSMKLFGDLFDKKDRAEKYNAMWNEKVTEITDRVAKTTEKPKTAVWMAAGFNDCCSIAGDANMGKLVDAAGGHNIGPEILGTDETTITPEKLVEVNPDKLIVTGGEWAQDPQKTDAFSHVALGYQADETAARESFGGPLKTPGMEQLTAPTEGDYFAVYHQFYDSPYNVFALEAFAKWLHPEEFGDLDPAKDFEDFHAEWMPIDYSGTFFLDGYTAE
;
A
#
# COMPACT_ATOMS: atom_id res chain seq x y z
N MET A 1 50.75 19.11 -20.72
CA MET A 1 50.76 20.56 -20.93
C MET A 1 49.61 21.10 -20.10
N ASN A 2 49.86 21.53 -18.86
CA ASN A 2 50.04 22.92 -18.42
C ASN A 2 48.75 23.75 -18.61
N LEU A 3 48.21 24.39 -17.71
CA LEU A 3 48.45 25.16 -16.47
C LEU A 3 47.07 25.79 -16.13
N SER A 4 46.61 26.02 -15.06
CA SER A 4 46.86 26.69 -13.76
C SER A 4 45.60 27.46 -13.37
N ARG A 5 45.16 27.26 -12.16
CA ARG A 5 45.05 28.19 -11.02
C ARG A 5 44.51 29.59 -11.24
N THR A 6 43.44 29.98 -10.54
CA THR A 6 43.60 30.96 -9.46
C THR A 6 42.34 31.05 -8.54
N LEU A 7 42.61 31.07 -7.24
CA LEU A 7 41.79 31.51 -6.12
C LEU A 7 41.50 33.01 -6.17
N ALA A 8 40.37 33.49 -5.66
CA ALA A 8 40.26 34.75 -4.92
C ALA A 8 39.15 34.69 -3.89
N ALA A 9 39.51 34.71 -2.63
CA ALA A 9 38.65 35.00 -1.50
C ALA A 9 38.62 36.52 -1.25
N LEU A 10 37.47 37.06 -0.83
CA LEU A 10 37.43 38.36 -0.14
C LEU A 10 36.32 38.39 0.90
N LEU A 11 36.75 38.63 2.10
CA LEU A 11 36.03 38.89 3.34
C LEU A 11 35.66 40.40 3.46
N PHE A 12 34.86 40.70 4.51
CA PHE A 12 34.49 41.98 5.15
C PHE A 12 33.10 42.51 4.73
N SER A 13 32.23 43.03 5.64
CA SER A 13 32.36 43.47 7.03
C SER A 13 30.97 43.64 7.66
N PHE A 14 30.92 43.50 8.96
CA PHE A 14 29.92 43.91 9.94
C PHE A 14 29.52 45.37 9.82
N MET A 15 28.21 45.69 10.00
CA MET A 15 27.82 46.94 10.68
C MET A 15 26.45 46.80 11.35
N ALA A 16 26.43 46.85 12.66
CA ALA A 16 25.27 46.98 13.53
C ALA A 16 24.95 48.48 13.72
N VAL A 17 23.68 48.85 13.64
CA VAL A 17 23.22 50.15 14.19
C VAL A 17 21.94 49.89 14.99
N LEU A 18 22.03 50.15 16.28
CA LEU A 18 20.92 50.37 17.21
C LEU A 18 20.38 51.80 17.05
N GLY A 19 19.06 51.99 17.15
CA GLY A 19 18.46 53.31 17.23
C GLY A 19 17.03 53.24 17.84
N LEU A 20 16.89 53.87 18.99
CA LEU A 20 15.77 53.88 19.92
C LEU A 20 14.46 54.58 19.43
N ALA A 21 13.41 54.08 19.98
CA ALA A 21 12.14 54.67 20.49
C ALA A 21 11.73 56.10 20.11
N GLY A 22 10.44 56.24 19.78
CA GLY A 22 9.68 57.50 19.79
C GLY A 22 8.18 57.24 19.63
N CYS A 23 7.45 57.30 20.76
CA CYS A 23 5.98 57.43 20.76
C CYS A 23 5.55 58.83 20.34
N SER A 24 4.51 58.99 19.56
CA SER A 24 3.55 60.09 19.70
C SER A 24 2.29 59.85 18.87
N SER A 25 1.17 60.14 19.51
CA SER A 25 -0.23 60.05 19.12
C SER A 25 -0.65 61.08 18.06
N ASP A 26 -1.62 60.78 17.27
CA ASP A 26 -2.97 61.34 17.08
C ASP A 26 -3.50 61.38 15.64
N SER A 27 -4.63 60.79 15.53
CA SER A 27 -5.90 61.16 14.85
C SER A 27 -6.02 61.30 13.31
N SER A 28 -7.02 60.58 12.90
CA SER A 28 -8.14 60.84 11.96
C SER A 28 -8.07 60.38 10.51
N THR A 29 -8.97 59.41 10.26
CA THR A 29 -9.93 59.27 9.14
C THR A 29 -9.41 59.25 7.69
N ASN A 30 -9.47 58.10 7.02
CA ASN A 30 -10.51 57.87 6.02
C ASN A 30 -10.45 56.41 5.50
N GLY A 31 -11.63 55.82 5.30
CA GLY A 31 -11.80 54.45 4.91
C GLY A 31 -11.28 54.15 3.49
N SER A 32 -10.69 53.02 3.39
CA SER A 32 -10.67 52.17 2.20
C SER A 32 -10.94 50.77 2.70
N SER A 33 -12.07 50.24 2.32
CA SER A 33 -12.46 48.86 2.46
C SER A 33 -11.49 48.03 1.63
N ASP A 34 -10.47 47.52 2.30
CA ASP A 34 -9.69 46.39 1.81
C ASP A 34 -10.41 45.14 2.28
N ASP A 35 -11.17 44.55 1.38
CA ASP A 35 -11.70 43.20 1.54
C ASP A 35 -10.52 42.25 1.50
N GLY A 36 -9.69 42.25 2.54
CA GLY A 36 -8.73 41.21 2.83
C GLY A 36 -9.53 39.94 3.11
N ALA A 37 -9.50 39.00 2.16
CA ALA A 37 -9.85 37.63 2.43
C ALA A 37 -9.18 37.23 3.74
N LYS A 38 -9.97 36.90 4.76
CA LYS A 38 -9.48 36.26 5.97
C LYS A 38 -8.89 34.95 5.51
N ASP A 39 -7.55 34.84 5.46
CA ASP A 39 -6.87 33.56 5.46
C ASP A 39 -7.46 32.79 6.65
N GLY A 40 -8.23 31.73 6.35
CA GLY A 40 -8.79 30.87 7.38
C GLY A 40 -7.61 30.29 8.18
N GLU A 41 -7.73 30.32 9.49
CA GLU A 41 -6.73 29.72 10.38
C GLU A 41 -6.58 28.23 9.99
N THR A 42 -5.35 27.80 9.63
CA THR A 42 -5.06 26.41 9.30
C THR A 42 -5.26 25.56 10.57
N VAL A 43 -6.19 24.63 10.52
CA VAL A 43 -6.50 23.70 11.63
C VAL A 43 -5.69 22.42 11.54
N LEU A 44 -5.46 21.91 10.32
CA LEU A 44 -4.73 20.69 10.08
C LEU A 44 -3.80 20.85 8.87
N THR A 45 -2.54 20.50 9.04
CA THR A 45 -1.55 20.38 7.96
C THR A 45 -1.10 18.92 7.89
N VAL A 46 -1.19 18.30 6.71
CA VAL A 46 -0.74 16.92 6.48
C VAL A 46 0.33 16.87 5.41
N THR A 47 1.21 15.87 5.49
CA THR A 47 2.15 15.52 4.42
C THR A 47 1.76 14.17 3.86
N ASP A 48 1.59 14.08 2.53
CA ASP A 48 1.17 12.87 1.85
C ASP A 48 2.36 12.03 1.32
N ALA A 49 2.08 10.83 0.80
CA ALA A 49 3.10 9.92 0.26
C ALA A 49 3.80 10.46 -1.01
N ALA A 50 3.25 11.48 -1.66
CA ALA A 50 3.92 12.21 -2.74
C ALA A 50 4.85 13.32 -2.22
N GLY A 51 5.00 13.48 -0.89
CA GLY A 51 5.78 14.53 -0.25
C GLY A 51 5.14 15.92 -0.31
N ARG A 52 3.86 16.01 -0.63
CA ARG A 52 3.13 17.29 -0.70
C ARG A 52 2.58 17.64 0.68
N THR A 53 2.56 18.94 0.98
CA THR A 53 1.88 19.46 2.15
C THR A 53 0.50 20.00 1.75
N VAL A 54 -0.54 19.58 2.46
CA VAL A 54 -1.92 20.02 2.24
C VAL A 54 -2.50 20.57 3.54
N ASP A 55 -3.02 21.79 3.46
CA ASP A 55 -3.60 22.51 4.58
C ASP A 55 -5.12 22.44 4.55
N PHE A 56 -5.73 22.28 5.74
CA PHE A 56 -7.16 22.28 5.94
C PHE A 56 -7.54 23.37 6.96
N ASP A 57 -8.59 24.11 6.67
CA ASP A 57 -9.19 25.12 7.54
C ASP A 57 -10.14 24.53 8.60
N LYS A 58 -10.43 23.24 8.50
CA LYS A 58 -11.18 22.43 9.46
C LYS A 58 -10.74 20.97 9.41
N GLN A 59 -11.02 20.23 10.46
CA GLN A 59 -10.87 18.76 10.43
C GLN A 59 -11.79 18.17 9.34
N PRO A 60 -11.31 17.33 8.42
CA PRO A 60 -12.15 16.65 7.45
C PRO A 60 -13.21 15.75 8.12
N GLU A 61 -14.45 15.87 7.68
CA GLU A 61 -15.58 15.07 8.15
C GLU A 61 -16.18 14.22 7.02
N ARG A 62 -15.81 14.51 5.78
CA ARG A 62 -16.32 13.86 4.58
C ARG A 62 -15.15 13.45 3.71
N ILE A 63 -14.75 12.18 3.83
CA ILE A 63 -13.55 11.65 3.18
C ILE A 63 -13.99 10.67 2.09
N LEU A 64 -13.50 10.87 0.87
CA LEU A 64 -13.71 9.98 -0.25
C LEU A 64 -12.44 9.18 -0.48
N LEU A 65 -12.55 7.86 -0.47
CA LEU A 65 -11.44 6.94 -0.76
C LEU A 65 -11.49 6.55 -2.24
N ALA A 66 -10.66 7.18 -3.08
CA ALA A 66 -10.66 6.91 -4.53
C ALA A 66 -10.18 5.49 -4.87
N GLU A 67 -9.45 4.84 -3.97
CA GLU A 67 -9.21 3.41 -3.93
C GLU A 67 -9.88 2.81 -2.70
N GLY A 68 -10.81 1.88 -2.91
CA GLY A 68 -11.64 1.31 -1.84
C GLY A 68 -10.84 0.47 -0.85
N ARG A 69 -9.65 -0.02 -1.25
CA ARG A 69 -8.70 -0.69 -0.34
C ARG A 69 -8.18 0.21 0.77
N GLY A 70 -8.37 1.53 0.70
CA GLY A 70 -8.17 2.42 1.84
C GLY A 70 -8.94 2.01 3.09
N ILE A 71 -10.03 1.21 2.93
CA ILE A 71 -10.77 0.59 4.05
C ILE A 71 -9.89 -0.35 4.90
N PHE A 72 -8.83 -0.92 4.36
CA PHE A 72 -7.86 -1.67 5.18
C PHE A 72 -7.22 -0.79 6.26
N ALA A 73 -6.81 0.42 5.90
CA ALA A 73 -6.21 1.37 6.84
C ALA A 73 -7.23 1.91 7.85
N THR A 74 -8.44 2.27 7.39
CA THR A 74 -9.49 2.75 8.30
C THR A 74 -9.98 1.66 9.25
N SER A 75 -9.90 0.37 8.85
CA SER A 75 -10.23 -0.77 9.73
C SER A 75 -9.27 -0.91 10.92
N ILE A 76 -8.03 -0.50 10.77
CA ILE A 76 -7.06 -0.46 11.87
C ILE A 76 -7.33 0.72 12.80
N LEU A 77 -7.71 1.85 12.24
CA LEU A 77 -7.78 3.12 12.96
C LEU A 77 -9.10 3.36 13.66
N GLN A 78 -10.19 2.76 13.21
CA GLN A 78 -11.55 3.06 13.66
C GLN A 78 -12.33 1.81 14.04
N ASP A 79 -13.20 1.94 15.04
CA ASP A 79 -14.14 0.88 15.40
C ASP A 79 -15.17 0.61 14.30
N ASN A 80 -15.60 1.67 13.60
CA ASN A 80 -16.37 1.60 12.36
C ASN A 80 -15.50 2.13 11.19
N PRO A 81 -14.98 1.27 10.31
CA PRO A 81 -14.11 1.67 9.19
C PRO A 81 -14.71 2.67 8.22
N PHE A 82 -16.02 2.78 8.20
CA PHE A 82 -16.76 3.66 7.30
C PHE A 82 -17.11 5.02 7.92
N GLU A 83 -16.77 5.24 9.19
CA GLU A 83 -16.97 6.54 9.82
C GLU A 83 -16.23 7.62 9.01
N LYS A 84 -16.91 8.76 8.71
CA LYS A 84 -16.44 9.85 7.85
C LYS A 84 -16.24 9.48 6.36
N VAL A 85 -16.35 8.22 5.95
CA VAL A 85 -16.27 7.81 4.54
C VAL A 85 -17.58 8.14 3.84
N VAL A 86 -17.52 8.92 2.74
CA VAL A 86 -18.73 9.31 1.98
C VAL A 86 -18.88 8.55 0.66
N ALA A 87 -17.81 7.99 0.16
CA ALA A 87 -17.79 7.08 -0.99
C ALA A 87 -16.42 6.38 -1.03
N TYR A 88 -16.34 5.23 -1.68
CA TYR A 88 -15.09 4.50 -1.87
C TYR A 88 -15.03 3.78 -3.21
N GLY A 89 -13.82 3.43 -3.67
CA GLY A 89 -13.59 2.74 -4.94
C GLY A 89 -14.20 1.34 -4.97
N ASP A 90 -14.70 0.92 -6.14
CA ASP A 90 -15.32 -0.40 -6.37
C ASP A 90 -14.32 -1.56 -6.31
N ASP A 91 -13.03 -1.26 -6.26
CA ASP A 91 -11.94 -2.22 -6.16
C ASP A 91 -11.97 -3.03 -4.87
N PHE A 92 -12.46 -2.48 -3.75
CA PHE A 92 -12.55 -3.20 -2.47
C PHE A 92 -13.45 -4.43 -2.56
N GLU A 93 -14.58 -4.33 -3.27
CA GLU A 93 -15.48 -5.46 -3.50
C GLU A 93 -14.82 -6.59 -4.31
N LYS A 94 -13.96 -6.23 -5.25
CA LYS A 94 -13.25 -7.18 -6.10
C LYS A 94 -12.01 -7.77 -5.44
N ALA A 95 -11.32 -6.95 -4.66
CA ALA A 95 -10.06 -7.30 -4.04
C ALA A 95 -10.23 -8.16 -2.77
N ALA A 96 -11.18 -7.81 -1.91
CA ALA A 96 -11.41 -8.46 -0.62
C ALA A 96 -12.92 -8.64 -0.33
N PRO A 97 -13.63 -9.43 -1.16
CA PRO A 97 -15.09 -9.57 -1.07
C PRO A 97 -15.55 -10.06 0.30
N ALA A 98 -14.87 -11.03 0.88
CA ALA A 98 -15.25 -11.59 2.17
C ALA A 98 -15.02 -10.63 3.34
N MET A 99 -13.92 -9.90 3.34
CA MET A 99 -13.71 -8.85 4.34
C MET A 99 -14.81 -7.78 4.24
N ARG A 100 -15.11 -7.33 3.01
CA ARG A 100 -16.17 -6.37 2.77
C ARG A 100 -17.51 -6.87 3.27
N GLU A 101 -17.88 -8.11 2.95
CA GLU A 101 -19.14 -8.72 3.40
C GLU A 101 -19.27 -8.70 4.93
N ARG A 102 -18.25 -9.13 5.65
CA ARG A 102 -18.21 -9.12 7.12
C ARG A 102 -18.29 -7.73 7.72
N LEU A 103 -17.60 -6.76 7.11
CA LEU A 103 -17.71 -5.38 7.54
C LEU A 103 -19.12 -4.84 7.32
N LEU A 104 -19.77 -5.15 6.19
CA LEU A 104 -21.15 -4.73 5.91
C LEU A 104 -22.21 -5.48 6.74
N GLU A 105 -21.90 -6.67 7.24
CA GLU A 105 -22.75 -7.34 8.23
C GLU A 105 -22.69 -6.63 9.58
N LYS A 106 -21.49 -6.22 10.00
CA LYS A 106 -21.27 -5.52 11.26
C LYS A 106 -21.72 -4.06 11.23
N PHE A 107 -21.56 -3.39 10.07
CA PHE A 107 -21.89 -1.98 9.83
C PHE A 107 -22.86 -1.85 8.65
N PRO A 108 -24.13 -2.25 8.82
CA PRO A 108 -25.09 -2.36 7.72
C PRO A 108 -25.43 -1.02 7.03
N GLU A 109 -25.24 0.11 7.74
CA GLU A 109 -25.40 1.45 7.19
C GLU A 109 -24.42 1.76 6.05
N ALA A 110 -23.27 1.10 6.02
CA ALA A 110 -22.27 1.28 4.96
C ALA A 110 -22.69 0.65 3.61
N LYS A 111 -23.76 -0.16 3.58
CA LYS A 111 -24.31 -0.74 2.34
C LYS A 111 -24.82 0.32 1.38
N ASP A 112 -25.25 1.47 1.91
CA ASP A 112 -25.78 2.58 1.13
C ASP A 112 -24.71 3.58 0.67
N LEU A 113 -23.43 3.37 1.06
CA LEU A 113 -22.33 4.23 0.61
C LEU A 113 -22.10 4.04 -0.90
N PRO A 114 -22.03 5.14 -1.66
CA PRO A 114 -21.70 5.09 -3.06
C PRO A 114 -20.34 4.44 -3.31
N MET A 115 -20.30 3.51 -4.26
CA MET A 115 -19.04 3.03 -4.83
C MET A 115 -18.74 3.82 -6.09
N ILE A 116 -17.52 4.33 -6.21
CA ILE A 116 -17.02 4.98 -7.41
C ILE A 116 -16.25 3.97 -8.27
N GLY A 117 -16.22 4.20 -9.57
CA GLY A 117 -15.45 3.37 -10.50
C GLY A 117 -13.94 3.54 -10.33
N SER A 118 -13.19 3.07 -11.31
CA SER A 118 -11.72 3.09 -11.32
C SER A 118 -11.20 4.29 -12.11
N LEU A 119 -10.35 5.09 -11.49
CA LEU A 119 -9.66 6.20 -12.14
C LEU A 119 -8.75 5.70 -13.27
N GLN A 120 -8.12 4.52 -13.10
CA GLN A 120 -7.30 3.89 -14.11
C GLN A 120 -8.09 3.48 -15.37
N LYS A 121 -9.37 3.18 -15.22
CA LYS A 121 -10.27 2.83 -16.33
C LYS A 121 -10.94 4.03 -16.96
N GLY A 122 -10.80 5.23 -16.35
CA GLY A 122 -11.47 6.44 -16.81
C GLY A 122 -12.98 6.49 -16.48
N ASP A 123 -13.44 5.68 -15.53
CA ASP A 123 -14.85 5.59 -15.13
C ASP A 123 -15.23 6.69 -14.10
N VAL A 124 -14.26 7.47 -13.65
CA VAL A 124 -14.44 8.52 -12.63
C VAL A 124 -14.22 9.89 -13.22
N THR A 125 -15.12 10.81 -12.96
CA THR A 125 -14.98 12.24 -13.30
C THR A 125 -14.94 13.10 -12.04
N VAL A 126 -14.41 14.33 -12.14
CA VAL A 126 -14.41 15.27 -11.02
C VAL A 126 -15.83 15.60 -10.57
N GLU A 127 -16.81 15.65 -11.49
CA GLU A 127 -18.21 15.88 -11.16
C GLU A 127 -18.79 14.73 -10.31
N ASN A 128 -18.40 13.48 -10.61
CA ASN A 128 -18.82 12.33 -9.80
C ASN A 128 -18.30 12.45 -8.36
N LEU A 129 -17.05 12.92 -8.18
CA LEU A 129 -16.47 13.14 -6.85
C LEU A 129 -17.19 14.29 -6.12
N LEU A 130 -17.39 15.42 -6.79
CA LEU A 130 -18.08 16.60 -6.23
C LEU A 130 -19.51 16.29 -5.79
N ALA A 131 -20.21 15.39 -6.51
CA ALA A 131 -21.56 14.96 -6.13
C ALA A 131 -21.61 14.33 -4.74
N GLN A 132 -20.49 13.73 -4.28
CA GLN A 132 -20.36 13.15 -2.95
C GLN A 132 -20.01 14.21 -1.88
N LYS A 133 -19.72 15.45 -2.28
CA LYS A 133 -19.37 16.59 -1.39
C LYS A 133 -18.26 16.23 -0.41
N PRO A 134 -17.12 15.69 -0.84
CA PRO A 134 -16.02 15.38 0.06
C PRO A 134 -15.29 16.67 0.49
N ASP A 135 -14.75 16.65 1.72
CA ASP A 135 -13.77 17.63 2.18
C ASP A 135 -12.37 17.32 1.61
N VAL A 136 -12.10 16.03 1.35
CA VAL A 136 -10.85 15.55 0.78
C VAL A 136 -11.06 14.22 0.03
N VAL A 137 -10.28 14.04 -1.03
CA VAL A 137 -10.17 12.78 -1.77
C VAL A 137 -8.83 12.14 -1.46
N VAL A 138 -8.84 10.90 -0.97
CA VAL A 138 -7.64 10.09 -0.76
C VAL A 138 -7.42 9.23 -1.98
N MET A 139 -6.28 9.42 -2.64
CA MET A 139 -5.84 8.71 -3.83
C MET A 139 -4.56 7.92 -3.52
N THR A 140 -4.17 7.00 -4.38
CA THR A 140 -2.87 6.31 -4.28
C THR A 140 -1.82 6.91 -5.22
N LEU A 141 -0.53 6.62 -5.00
CA LEU A 141 0.53 7.03 -5.93
C LEU A 141 0.36 6.42 -7.32
N ASP A 142 -0.24 5.21 -7.43
CA ASP A 142 -0.57 4.63 -8.74
C ASP A 142 -1.63 5.45 -9.47
N GLN A 143 -2.65 5.90 -8.74
CA GLN A 143 -3.68 6.78 -9.30
C GLN A 143 -3.13 8.15 -9.67
N LYS A 144 -2.14 8.67 -8.91
CA LYS A 144 -1.49 9.97 -9.19
C LYS A 144 -0.94 10.02 -10.61
N LYS A 145 -0.19 8.99 -11.04
CA LYS A 145 0.42 8.95 -12.38
C LYS A 145 -0.63 9.09 -13.48
N VAL A 146 -1.73 8.38 -13.36
CA VAL A 146 -2.84 8.43 -14.34
C VAL A 146 -3.57 9.78 -14.28
N ALA A 147 -3.84 10.27 -13.07
CA ALA A 147 -4.54 11.54 -12.86
C ALA A 147 -3.76 12.76 -13.38
N GLU A 148 -2.43 12.72 -13.29
CA GLU A 148 -1.57 13.75 -13.90
C GLU A 148 -1.60 13.70 -15.43
N GLN A 149 -1.52 12.50 -16.01
CA GLN A 149 -1.47 12.32 -17.47
C GLN A 149 -2.76 12.73 -18.17
N ASN A 150 -3.91 12.51 -17.54
CA ASN A 150 -5.22 12.82 -18.14
C ASN A 150 -5.80 14.18 -17.72
N GLY A 151 -5.06 14.99 -16.94
CA GLY A 151 -5.48 16.32 -16.51
C GLY A 151 -6.44 16.33 -15.31
N PHE A 152 -6.76 15.17 -14.72
CA PHE A 152 -7.72 15.04 -13.63
C PHE A 152 -7.38 15.87 -12.39
N LEU A 153 -6.08 15.95 -12.02
CA LEU A 153 -5.63 16.79 -10.90
C LEU A 153 -5.82 18.28 -11.19
N THR A 154 -5.59 18.71 -12.44
CA THR A 154 -5.83 20.09 -12.86
C THR A 154 -7.31 20.46 -12.73
N ASP A 155 -8.19 19.54 -13.10
CA ASP A 155 -9.65 19.75 -12.97
C ASP A 155 -10.07 19.79 -11.49
N MET A 156 -9.49 18.96 -10.63
CA MET A 156 -9.72 19.01 -9.17
C MET A 156 -9.26 20.35 -8.56
N ASP A 157 -8.08 20.82 -8.95
CA ASP A 157 -7.52 22.10 -8.51
C ASP A 157 -8.43 23.28 -8.96
N ALA A 158 -8.94 23.24 -10.20
CA ALA A 158 -9.81 24.28 -10.74
C ALA A 158 -11.12 24.45 -9.98
N VAL A 159 -11.60 23.40 -9.32
CA VAL A 159 -12.83 23.43 -8.50
C VAL A 159 -12.53 23.50 -6.98
N GLY A 160 -11.25 23.59 -6.59
CA GLY A 160 -10.83 23.69 -5.19
C GLY A 160 -11.03 22.40 -4.38
N LEU A 161 -11.14 21.26 -5.03
CA LEU A 161 -11.30 19.95 -4.37
C LEU A 161 -9.95 19.46 -3.84
N LYS A 162 -9.81 19.38 -2.52
CA LYS A 162 -8.58 18.92 -1.87
C LYS A 162 -8.38 17.42 -2.07
N TYR A 163 -7.12 17.02 -2.30
CA TYR A 163 -6.73 15.62 -2.44
C TYR A 163 -5.35 15.36 -1.86
N VAL A 164 -5.14 14.12 -1.42
CA VAL A 164 -3.89 13.62 -0.85
C VAL A 164 -3.57 12.24 -1.41
N PHE A 165 -2.30 11.82 -1.30
CA PHE A 165 -1.84 10.53 -1.80
C PHE A 165 -1.35 9.62 -0.68
N THR A 166 -1.74 8.36 -0.75
CA THR A 166 -1.25 7.26 0.08
C THR A 166 -0.48 6.27 -0.78
N ASP A 167 0.31 5.42 -0.14
CA ASP A 167 1.00 4.32 -0.82
C ASP A 167 1.31 3.18 0.15
N PHE A 168 0.83 1.99 -0.19
CA PHE A 168 1.20 0.73 0.44
C PHE A 168 1.85 -0.22 -0.57
N ARG A 169 2.02 0.24 -1.81
CA ARG A 169 2.36 -0.58 -2.97
C ARG A 169 3.72 -0.26 -3.59
N GLN A 170 3.98 1.00 -3.96
CA GLN A 170 5.19 1.35 -4.70
C GLN A 170 6.44 1.23 -3.82
N ASP A 171 6.36 1.77 -2.60
CA ASP A 171 7.42 1.65 -1.60
C ASP A 171 6.83 1.33 -0.22
N PRO A 172 6.42 0.07 0.01
CA PRO A 172 5.74 -0.31 1.24
C PRO A 172 6.57 -0.06 2.50
N LEU A 173 7.90 -0.20 2.42
CA LEU A 173 8.78 -0.03 3.58
C LEU A 173 9.00 1.43 3.99
N THR A 174 8.83 2.36 3.05
CA THR A 174 8.94 3.80 3.31
C THR A 174 7.58 4.44 3.54
N ASN A 175 6.58 4.06 2.73
CA ASN A 175 5.34 4.82 2.63
C ASN A 175 4.20 4.27 3.50
N THR A 176 4.31 3.06 4.07
CA THR A 176 3.27 2.53 4.96
C THR A 176 3.11 3.42 6.20
N GLU A 177 4.21 3.78 6.87
CA GLU A 177 4.17 4.66 8.03
C GLU A 177 3.61 6.05 7.69
N VAL A 178 4.05 6.64 6.57
CA VAL A 178 3.58 7.93 6.08
C VAL A 178 2.08 7.89 5.80
N SER A 179 1.61 6.84 5.13
CA SER A 179 0.20 6.66 4.77
C SER A 179 -0.68 6.45 5.99
N MET A 180 -0.25 5.63 6.96
CA MET A 180 -1.01 5.41 8.19
C MET A 180 -1.06 6.67 9.05
N LYS A 181 0.03 7.45 9.12
CA LYS A 181 0.03 8.76 9.77
C LYS A 181 -0.96 9.71 9.10
N LEU A 182 -0.95 9.78 7.76
CA LEU A 182 -1.90 10.60 7.00
C LEU A 182 -3.35 10.20 7.28
N PHE A 183 -3.67 8.91 7.26
CA PHE A 183 -5.00 8.43 7.65
C PHE A 183 -5.34 8.82 9.10
N GLY A 184 -4.40 8.68 10.04
CA GLY A 184 -4.58 9.10 11.43
C GLY A 184 -4.90 10.58 11.57
N ASP A 185 -4.22 11.44 10.81
CA ASP A 185 -4.46 12.88 10.77
C ASP A 185 -5.83 13.21 10.18
N LEU A 186 -6.21 12.62 9.05
CA LEU A 186 -7.49 12.87 8.36
C LEU A 186 -8.70 12.40 9.17
N PHE A 187 -8.60 11.22 9.79
CA PHE A 187 -9.69 10.60 10.54
C PHE A 187 -9.73 10.98 12.03
N ASP A 188 -8.82 11.85 12.49
CA ASP A 188 -8.66 12.24 13.89
C ASP A 188 -8.37 11.04 14.81
N LYS A 189 -7.49 10.15 14.35
CA LYS A 189 -7.05 8.94 15.05
C LYS A 189 -5.51 8.88 15.20
N LYS A 190 -4.88 10.03 15.47
CA LYS A 190 -3.41 10.17 15.54
C LYS A 190 -2.77 9.18 16.48
N ASP A 191 -3.27 9.08 17.71
CA ASP A 191 -2.70 8.19 18.74
C ASP A 191 -2.72 6.71 18.30
N ARG A 192 -3.78 6.31 17.59
CA ARG A 192 -3.91 4.94 17.10
C ARG A 192 -2.99 4.67 15.91
N ALA A 193 -2.83 5.65 15.02
CA ALA A 193 -1.87 5.59 13.92
C ALA A 193 -0.43 5.53 14.43
N GLU A 194 -0.08 6.31 15.45
CA GLU A 194 1.24 6.28 16.08
C GLU A 194 1.54 4.92 16.73
N LYS A 195 0.58 4.33 17.43
CA LYS A 195 0.72 2.98 18.01
C LYS A 195 0.90 1.92 16.93
N TYR A 196 0.10 2.00 15.86
CA TYR A 196 0.25 1.09 14.73
C TYR A 196 1.64 1.23 14.09
N ASN A 197 2.08 2.45 13.79
CA ASN A 197 3.38 2.72 13.20
C ASN A 197 4.53 2.23 14.10
N ALA A 198 4.40 2.35 15.43
CA ALA A 198 5.38 1.82 16.37
C ALA A 198 5.49 0.29 16.29
N MET A 199 4.36 -0.42 16.29
CA MET A 199 4.31 -1.88 16.13
C MET A 199 4.89 -2.32 14.77
N TRP A 200 4.48 -1.66 13.70
CA TRP A 200 4.95 -1.95 12.35
C TRP A 200 6.47 -1.75 12.22
N ASN A 201 6.99 -0.63 12.71
CA ASN A 201 8.42 -0.31 12.70
C ASN A 201 9.24 -1.30 13.56
N GLU A 202 8.71 -1.72 14.71
CA GLU A 202 9.36 -2.72 15.56
C GLU A 202 9.55 -4.04 14.80
N LYS A 203 8.49 -4.55 14.17
CA LYS A 203 8.54 -5.79 13.38
C LYS A 203 9.48 -5.68 12.17
N VAL A 204 9.40 -4.59 11.41
CA VAL A 204 10.31 -4.37 10.26
C VAL A 204 11.76 -4.29 10.72
N THR A 205 12.03 -3.56 11.80
CA THR A 205 13.39 -3.42 12.35
C THR A 205 13.92 -4.77 12.83
N GLU A 206 13.14 -5.53 13.58
CA GLU A 206 13.52 -6.87 14.05
C GLU A 206 13.92 -7.76 12.88
N ILE A 207 13.11 -7.82 11.83
CA ILE A 207 13.39 -8.66 10.66
C ILE A 207 14.66 -8.19 9.95
N THR A 208 14.77 -6.89 9.65
CA THR A 208 15.90 -6.36 8.89
C THR A 208 17.22 -6.46 9.67
N ASP A 209 17.21 -6.29 11.00
CA ASP A 209 18.39 -6.46 11.86
C ASP A 209 18.85 -7.93 11.94
N ARG A 210 17.92 -8.87 11.86
CA ARG A 210 18.23 -10.32 11.79
C ARG A 210 18.74 -10.68 10.41
N VAL A 211 18.10 -10.21 9.33
CA VAL A 211 18.53 -10.40 7.94
C VAL A 211 19.94 -9.86 7.71
N ALA A 212 20.33 -8.76 8.34
CA ALA A 212 21.68 -8.20 8.22
C ALA A 212 22.80 -9.17 8.68
N LYS A 213 22.44 -10.24 9.39
CA LYS A 213 23.37 -11.28 9.87
C LYS A 213 23.40 -12.52 8.96
N THR A 214 22.45 -12.64 8.03
CA THR A 214 22.44 -13.71 7.04
C THR A 214 23.44 -13.43 5.92
N THR A 215 23.98 -14.47 5.33
CA THR A 215 24.93 -14.35 4.21
C THR A 215 24.35 -14.81 2.88
N GLU A 216 23.38 -15.68 2.94
CA GLU A 216 22.72 -16.22 1.78
C GLU A 216 21.59 -15.29 1.31
N LYS A 217 21.39 -15.22 0.01
CA LYS A 217 20.31 -14.46 -0.62
C LYS A 217 19.68 -15.36 -1.70
N PRO A 218 18.72 -16.21 -1.32
CA PRO A 218 18.11 -17.13 -2.30
C PRO A 218 17.40 -16.34 -3.40
N LYS A 219 17.60 -16.77 -4.65
CA LYS A 219 16.91 -16.19 -5.82
C LYS A 219 15.42 -16.45 -5.69
N THR A 220 14.66 -15.39 -5.55
CA THR A 220 13.24 -15.47 -5.24
C THR A 220 12.41 -14.80 -6.32
N ALA A 221 11.42 -15.51 -6.84
CA ALA A 221 10.37 -14.92 -7.66
C ALA A 221 9.07 -14.84 -6.87
N VAL A 222 8.37 -13.70 -6.99
CA VAL A 222 6.99 -13.58 -6.50
C VAL A 222 6.06 -13.50 -7.71
N TRP A 223 5.27 -14.54 -7.92
CA TRP A 223 4.27 -14.61 -8.97
C TRP A 223 2.93 -14.07 -8.45
N MET A 224 2.61 -12.85 -8.86
CA MET A 224 1.43 -12.11 -8.42
C MET A 224 0.15 -12.65 -9.05
N ALA A 225 -0.90 -12.85 -8.26
CA ALA A 225 -2.20 -13.37 -8.68
C ALA A 225 -2.07 -14.63 -9.56
N ALA A 226 -1.19 -15.55 -9.12
CA ALA A 226 -0.85 -16.77 -9.86
C ALA A 226 -2.10 -17.62 -10.11
N GLY A 227 -2.30 -18.05 -11.36
CA GLY A 227 -3.45 -18.86 -11.77
C GLY A 227 -4.77 -18.08 -11.91
N PHE A 228 -4.83 -16.81 -11.51
CA PHE A 228 -5.96 -15.91 -11.75
C PHE A 228 -5.83 -15.19 -13.09
N ASN A 229 -4.66 -14.61 -13.35
CA ASN A 229 -4.30 -14.02 -14.64
C ASN A 229 -3.48 -15.01 -15.49
N ASP A 230 -3.30 -14.66 -16.75
CA ASP A 230 -2.36 -15.40 -17.61
C ASP A 230 -0.93 -15.31 -17.03
N CYS A 231 -0.17 -16.38 -17.19
CA CYS A 231 1.18 -16.46 -16.63
C CYS A 231 2.16 -15.49 -17.34
N CYS A 232 3.15 -14.92 -16.65
CA CYS A 232 3.31 -14.88 -15.21
C CYS A 232 3.54 -13.43 -14.82
N SER A 233 2.68 -12.87 -13.98
CA SER A 233 2.88 -11.54 -13.45
C SER A 233 3.88 -11.61 -12.29
N ILE A 234 5.05 -10.98 -12.45
CA ILE A 234 6.16 -11.05 -11.49
C ILE A 234 6.33 -9.71 -10.77
N ALA A 235 6.55 -9.76 -9.46
CA ALA A 235 6.87 -8.56 -8.70
C ALA A 235 8.25 -8.02 -9.10
N GLY A 236 8.29 -6.77 -9.58
CA GLY A 236 9.50 -6.05 -9.94
C GLY A 236 10.16 -5.33 -8.75
N ASP A 237 10.77 -4.17 -9.00
CA ASP A 237 11.40 -3.32 -7.98
C ASP A 237 10.38 -2.44 -7.23
N ALA A 238 9.32 -3.06 -6.76
CA ALA A 238 8.27 -2.43 -5.97
C ALA A 238 7.51 -3.52 -5.20
N ASN A 239 6.62 -3.13 -4.30
CA ASN A 239 5.63 -4.03 -3.78
C ASN A 239 6.23 -5.24 -3.04
N MET A 240 5.72 -6.44 -3.30
CA MET A 240 6.23 -7.69 -2.75
C MET A 240 7.70 -7.95 -3.06
N GLY A 241 8.23 -7.42 -4.19
CA GLY A 241 9.64 -7.53 -4.52
C GLY A 241 10.53 -6.83 -3.50
N LYS A 242 10.16 -5.64 -3.04
CA LYS A 242 10.87 -4.94 -1.95
C LYS A 242 10.81 -5.69 -0.63
N LEU A 243 9.70 -6.38 -0.36
CA LEU A 243 9.58 -7.22 0.84
C LEU A 243 10.52 -8.44 0.76
N VAL A 244 10.69 -9.04 -0.43
CA VAL A 244 11.67 -10.11 -0.64
C VAL A 244 13.08 -9.64 -0.30
N ASP A 245 13.49 -8.48 -0.83
CA ASP A 245 14.83 -7.95 -0.58
C ASP A 245 15.03 -7.60 0.91
N ALA A 246 14.03 -7.03 1.56
CA ALA A 246 14.06 -6.73 3.00
C ALA A 246 14.08 -8.00 3.86
N ALA A 247 13.45 -9.07 3.40
CA ALA A 247 13.46 -10.39 4.03
C ALA A 247 14.77 -11.18 3.78
N GLY A 248 15.75 -10.58 3.11
CA GLY A 248 17.05 -11.18 2.84
C GLY A 248 17.12 -12.07 1.61
N GLY A 249 16.08 -12.08 0.76
CA GLY A 249 16.12 -12.74 -0.53
C GLY A 249 16.84 -11.90 -1.59
N HIS A 250 16.95 -12.47 -2.77
CA HIS A 250 17.33 -11.77 -4.00
C HIS A 250 16.11 -11.77 -4.94
N ASN A 251 15.38 -10.65 -4.99
CA ASN A 251 14.26 -10.50 -5.90
C ASN A 251 14.76 -10.47 -7.35
N ILE A 252 14.45 -11.51 -8.11
CA ILE A 252 14.88 -11.63 -9.51
C ILE A 252 13.98 -10.86 -10.49
N GLY A 253 12.85 -10.34 -10.03
CA GLY A 253 11.90 -9.63 -10.88
C GLY A 253 12.54 -8.52 -11.72
N PRO A 254 13.33 -7.59 -11.14
CA PRO A 254 13.97 -6.51 -11.90
C PRO A 254 14.92 -6.99 -13.00
N GLU A 255 15.49 -8.21 -12.88
CA GLU A 255 16.44 -8.76 -13.85
C GLU A 255 15.75 -9.44 -15.03
N ILE A 256 14.53 -9.93 -14.84
CA ILE A 256 13.81 -10.75 -15.82
C ILE A 256 12.66 -10.01 -16.51
N LEU A 257 12.20 -8.92 -15.92
CA LEU A 257 11.19 -8.03 -16.51
C LEU A 257 11.85 -7.05 -17.48
N GLY A 258 11.21 -6.81 -18.62
CA GLY A 258 11.58 -5.72 -19.51
C GLY A 258 11.20 -4.36 -18.90
N THR A 259 11.65 -3.28 -19.56
CA THR A 259 11.24 -1.93 -19.20
C THR A 259 9.72 -1.80 -19.35
N ASP A 260 9.05 -1.35 -18.28
CA ASP A 260 7.58 -1.21 -18.20
C ASP A 260 6.78 -2.53 -18.33
N GLU A 261 7.44 -3.69 -18.31
CA GLU A 261 6.78 -5.00 -18.27
C GLU A 261 6.51 -5.43 -16.83
N THR A 262 5.37 -6.11 -16.63
CA THR A 262 5.00 -6.73 -15.36
C THR A 262 4.78 -8.23 -15.50
N THR A 263 4.91 -8.76 -16.71
CA THR A 263 4.66 -10.16 -17.04
C THR A 263 5.80 -10.76 -17.85
N ILE A 264 6.06 -12.04 -17.63
CA ILE A 264 6.98 -12.86 -18.42
C ILE A 264 6.22 -14.09 -18.93
N THR A 265 6.82 -14.84 -19.87
CA THR A 265 6.25 -16.11 -20.31
C THR A 265 6.57 -17.23 -19.32
N PRO A 266 5.79 -18.34 -19.33
CA PRO A 266 6.09 -19.53 -18.55
C PRO A 266 7.51 -20.07 -18.78
N GLU A 267 7.94 -20.09 -20.05
CA GLU A 267 9.27 -20.57 -20.44
C GLU A 267 10.37 -19.72 -19.81
N LYS A 268 10.14 -18.38 -19.69
CA LYS A 268 11.12 -17.49 -19.06
C LYS A 268 11.25 -17.76 -17.57
N LEU A 269 10.15 -18.04 -16.87
CA LEU A 269 10.20 -18.40 -15.45
C LEU A 269 10.93 -19.73 -15.24
N VAL A 270 10.68 -20.71 -16.11
CA VAL A 270 11.37 -22.01 -16.10
C VAL A 270 12.86 -21.85 -16.42
N GLU A 271 13.23 -21.03 -17.42
CA GLU A 271 14.63 -20.74 -17.75
C GLU A 271 15.41 -20.19 -16.56
N VAL A 272 14.80 -19.25 -15.82
CA VAL A 272 15.42 -18.62 -14.65
C VAL A 272 15.50 -19.56 -13.47
N ASN A 273 14.49 -20.41 -13.30
CA ASN A 273 14.35 -21.42 -12.25
C ASN A 273 14.78 -20.89 -10.86
N PRO A 274 13.93 -20.06 -10.22
CA PRO A 274 14.27 -19.45 -8.93
C PRO A 274 14.45 -20.51 -7.84
N ASP A 275 15.30 -20.22 -6.84
CA ASP A 275 15.51 -21.09 -5.67
C ASP A 275 14.24 -21.14 -4.80
N LYS A 276 13.51 -20.04 -4.72
CA LYS A 276 12.26 -19.90 -3.97
C LYS A 276 11.16 -19.30 -4.87
N LEU A 277 10.00 -19.92 -4.89
CA LEU A 277 8.83 -19.44 -5.62
C LEU A 277 7.70 -19.10 -4.64
N ILE A 278 7.35 -17.85 -4.57
CA ILE A 278 6.22 -17.37 -3.78
C ILE A 278 5.10 -17.00 -4.75
N VAL A 279 3.89 -17.49 -4.51
CA VAL A 279 2.71 -17.08 -5.27
C VAL A 279 1.76 -16.27 -4.40
N THR A 280 1.03 -15.34 -5.00
CA THR A 280 -0.04 -14.67 -4.26
C THR A 280 -1.39 -15.26 -4.64
N GLY A 281 -2.21 -15.58 -3.63
CA GLY A 281 -3.56 -16.13 -3.76
C GLY A 281 -4.62 -15.18 -3.21
N GLY A 282 -5.89 -15.44 -3.51
CA GLY A 282 -6.98 -14.56 -3.09
C GLY A 282 -8.35 -15.22 -3.16
N GLU A 283 -9.38 -14.43 -2.87
CA GLU A 283 -10.80 -14.85 -2.84
C GLU A 283 -11.51 -14.56 -4.16
N TRP A 284 -10.79 -14.61 -5.26
CA TRP A 284 -11.35 -14.31 -6.58
C TRP A 284 -12.27 -15.41 -7.06
N ALA A 285 -13.37 -15.01 -7.70
CA ALA A 285 -14.24 -15.97 -8.38
C ALA A 285 -13.48 -16.65 -9.53
N GLN A 286 -13.59 -17.95 -9.63
CA GLN A 286 -13.10 -18.71 -10.79
C GLN A 286 -13.84 -18.22 -12.04
N ASP A 287 -13.12 -17.94 -13.13
CA ASP A 287 -13.74 -17.65 -14.41
C ASP A 287 -14.37 -18.95 -14.95
N PRO A 288 -15.72 -19.01 -15.03
CA PRO A 288 -16.38 -20.22 -15.51
C PRO A 288 -16.10 -20.57 -16.99
N GLN A 289 -15.43 -19.67 -17.72
CA GLN A 289 -14.99 -19.90 -19.10
C GLN A 289 -13.57 -20.50 -19.17
N LYS A 290 -12.79 -20.39 -18.09
CA LYS A 290 -11.49 -21.05 -17.95
C LYS A 290 -11.70 -22.49 -17.45
N THR A 291 -12.18 -23.38 -18.32
CA THR A 291 -12.61 -24.74 -17.97
C THR A 291 -11.47 -25.71 -17.70
N ASP A 292 -10.22 -25.36 -17.98
CA ASP A 292 -9.07 -26.23 -17.81
C ASP A 292 -8.03 -25.62 -16.85
N ALA A 293 -8.40 -25.69 -15.59
CA ALA A 293 -7.50 -26.07 -14.52
C ALA A 293 -6.36 -25.14 -14.10
N PHE A 294 -6.24 -23.91 -14.54
CA PHE A 294 -5.47 -22.95 -13.76
C PHE A 294 -6.37 -22.43 -12.65
N SER A 295 -6.17 -22.91 -11.44
CA SER A 295 -6.81 -22.31 -10.28
C SER A 295 -5.77 -21.48 -9.54
N HIS A 296 -6.15 -20.29 -9.15
CA HIS A 296 -5.40 -19.53 -8.17
C HIS A 296 -5.45 -20.23 -6.82
N VAL A 297 -4.50 -19.91 -5.94
CA VAL A 297 -4.54 -20.38 -4.55
C VAL A 297 -5.65 -19.61 -3.83
N ALA A 298 -6.57 -20.34 -3.22
CA ALA A 298 -7.63 -19.74 -2.41
C ALA A 298 -7.04 -19.31 -1.07
N LEU A 299 -6.91 -18.01 -0.85
CA LEU A 299 -6.43 -17.41 0.39
C LEU A 299 -7.31 -16.21 0.76
N GLY A 300 -7.50 -15.99 2.05
CA GLY A 300 -8.26 -14.88 2.59
C GLY A 300 -9.28 -15.32 3.63
N TYR A 301 -10.22 -14.45 3.93
CA TYR A 301 -11.14 -14.58 5.08
C TYR A 301 -12.15 -15.73 4.97
N GLN A 302 -12.45 -16.23 3.78
CA GLN A 302 -13.38 -17.35 3.54
C GLN A 302 -12.69 -18.66 3.22
N ALA A 303 -11.40 -18.63 2.88
CA ALA A 303 -10.64 -19.82 2.53
C ALA A 303 -10.29 -20.60 3.81
N ASP A 304 -10.98 -21.71 4.09
CA ASP A 304 -10.50 -22.62 5.11
C ASP A 304 -9.19 -23.33 4.69
N GLU A 305 -8.49 -23.89 5.65
CA GLU A 305 -7.18 -24.52 5.39
C GLU A 305 -7.28 -25.68 4.38
N THR A 306 -8.38 -26.41 4.35
CA THR A 306 -8.57 -27.51 3.39
C THR A 306 -8.66 -26.99 1.98
N ALA A 307 -9.53 -26.01 1.72
CA ALA A 307 -9.68 -25.39 0.42
C ALA A 307 -8.38 -24.70 -0.05
N ALA A 308 -7.68 -24.03 0.87
CA ALA A 308 -6.40 -23.40 0.60
C ALA A 308 -5.35 -24.44 0.14
N ARG A 309 -5.19 -25.54 0.86
CA ARG A 309 -4.25 -26.61 0.54
C ARG A 309 -4.62 -27.37 -0.75
N GLU A 310 -5.90 -27.64 -1.00
CA GLU A 310 -6.36 -28.26 -2.25
C GLU A 310 -6.07 -27.39 -3.48
N SER A 311 -6.12 -26.08 -3.34
CA SER A 311 -5.82 -25.14 -4.42
C SER A 311 -4.32 -24.80 -4.57
N PHE A 312 -3.48 -25.17 -3.59
CA PHE A 312 -2.10 -24.72 -3.50
C PHE A 312 -1.27 -25.05 -4.75
N GLY A 313 -1.43 -26.26 -5.30
CA GLY A 313 -0.78 -26.67 -6.55
C GLY A 313 -1.44 -26.13 -7.83
N GLY A 314 -2.51 -25.33 -7.72
CA GLY A 314 -3.25 -24.83 -8.89
C GLY A 314 -2.39 -24.07 -9.90
N PRO A 315 -1.60 -23.06 -9.50
CA PRO A 315 -0.72 -22.33 -10.41
C PRO A 315 0.31 -23.22 -11.12
N LEU A 316 0.76 -24.28 -10.47
CA LEU A 316 1.76 -25.21 -11.03
C LEU A 316 1.22 -26.09 -12.15
N LYS A 317 -0.10 -26.08 -12.40
CA LYS A 317 -0.72 -26.74 -13.56
C LYS A 317 -0.51 -25.94 -14.85
N THR A 318 0.05 -24.73 -14.78
CA THR A 318 0.48 -23.97 -15.97
C THR A 318 1.54 -24.79 -16.73
N PRO A 319 1.39 -24.99 -18.05
CA PRO A 319 2.33 -25.80 -18.84
C PRO A 319 3.77 -25.34 -18.66
N GLY A 320 4.66 -26.26 -18.39
CA GLY A 320 6.08 -26.02 -18.15
C GLY A 320 6.48 -25.88 -16.69
N MET A 321 5.55 -25.57 -15.78
CA MET A 321 5.87 -25.36 -14.37
C MET A 321 6.34 -26.64 -13.65
N GLU A 322 6.05 -27.80 -14.21
CA GLU A 322 6.57 -29.09 -13.74
C GLU A 322 8.10 -29.19 -13.82
N GLN A 323 8.76 -28.27 -14.53
CA GLN A 323 10.22 -28.22 -14.67
C GLN A 323 10.89 -27.37 -13.56
N LEU A 324 10.12 -26.62 -12.78
CA LEU A 324 10.65 -25.83 -11.67
C LEU A 324 11.12 -26.73 -10.53
N THR A 325 12.29 -26.43 -9.97
CA THR A 325 12.85 -27.18 -8.83
C THR A 325 12.25 -26.77 -7.50
N ALA A 326 11.97 -25.47 -7.29
CA ALA A 326 11.43 -24.96 -6.05
C ALA A 326 10.22 -25.74 -5.51
N PRO A 327 9.18 -26.09 -6.30
CA PRO A 327 8.05 -26.88 -5.80
C PRO A 327 8.43 -28.30 -5.35
N THR A 328 9.42 -28.93 -6.01
CA THR A 328 9.87 -30.29 -5.67
C THR A 328 10.78 -30.35 -4.46
N GLU A 329 11.44 -29.25 -4.15
CA GLU A 329 12.32 -29.09 -2.99
C GLU A 329 11.59 -28.55 -1.74
N GLY A 330 10.29 -28.27 -1.85
CA GLY A 330 9.49 -27.70 -0.77
C GLY A 330 9.62 -26.18 -0.64
N ASP A 331 10.21 -25.52 -1.63
CA ASP A 331 10.49 -24.08 -1.69
C ASP A 331 9.42 -23.30 -2.48
N TYR A 332 8.19 -23.77 -2.40
CA TYR A 332 7.01 -23.18 -2.97
C TYR A 332 6.05 -22.73 -1.86
N PHE A 333 5.66 -21.45 -1.89
CA PHE A 333 4.89 -20.80 -0.84
C PHE A 333 3.74 -20.00 -1.41
N ALA A 334 2.70 -19.77 -0.60
CA ALA A 334 1.62 -18.85 -1.00
C ALA A 334 1.28 -17.87 0.11
N VAL A 335 1.00 -16.63 -0.28
CA VAL A 335 0.63 -15.54 0.61
C VAL A 335 -0.61 -14.81 0.10
N TYR A 336 -1.42 -14.28 1.01
CA TYR A 336 -2.62 -13.52 0.65
C TYR A 336 -2.27 -12.29 -0.18
N HIS A 337 -2.90 -12.17 -1.35
CA HIS A 337 -2.59 -11.15 -2.33
C HIS A 337 -2.71 -9.73 -1.78
N GLN A 338 -3.73 -9.47 -0.94
CA GLN A 338 -4.00 -8.10 -0.50
C GLN A 338 -2.96 -7.51 0.47
N PHE A 339 -2.02 -8.30 0.95
CA PHE A 339 -0.85 -7.76 1.67
C PHE A 339 0.00 -6.83 0.79
N TYR A 340 -0.09 -6.96 -0.54
CA TYR A 340 0.67 -6.14 -1.46
C TYR A 340 0.26 -4.66 -1.47
N ASP A 341 -0.96 -4.35 -1.06
CA ASP A 341 -1.55 -3.01 -1.14
C ASP A 341 -2.41 -2.72 0.10
N SER A 342 -1.82 -2.95 1.23
CA SER A 342 -2.46 -2.72 2.53
C SER A 342 -1.41 -2.48 3.60
N PRO A 343 -1.78 -1.87 4.73
CA PRO A 343 -0.90 -1.75 5.88
C PRO A 343 -0.53 -3.10 6.52
N TYR A 344 -1.14 -4.21 6.11
CA TYR A 344 -0.83 -5.56 6.61
C TYR A 344 0.45 -6.15 5.99
N ASN A 345 1.16 -5.43 5.14
CA ASN A 345 2.35 -5.88 4.40
C ASN A 345 3.47 -6.42 5.29
N VAL A 346 3.56 -6.00 6.54
CA VAL A 346 4.55 -6.51 7.50
C VAL A 346 4.41 -8.01 7.76
N PHE A 347 3.19 -8.57 7.69
CA PHE A 347 2.97 -10.01 7.87
C PHE A 347 3.44 -10.82 6.65
N ALA A 348 3.40 -10.23 5.46
CA ALA A 348 4.08 -10.83 4.30
C ALA A 348 5.60 -10.77 4.47
N LEU A 349 6.15 -9.69 5.00
CA LEU A 349 7.58 -9.58 5.30
C LEU A 349 8.03 -10.65 6.31
N GLU A 350 7.27 -10.89 7.37
CA GLU A 350 7.53 -11.96 8.35
C GLU A 350 7.52 -13.35 7.70
N ALA A 351 6.49 -13.62 6.88
CA ALA A 351 6.39 -14.88 6.17
C ALA A 351 7.59 -15.10 5.21
N PHE A 352 7.96 -14.06 4.48
CA PHE A 352 9.10 -14.13 3.56
C PHE A 352 10.41 -14.37 4.32
N ALA A 353 10.65 -13.67 5.43
CA ALA A 353 11.83 -13.89 6.25
C ALA A 353 11.92 -15.35 6.73
N LYS A 354 10.83 -15.91 7.24
CA LYS A 354 10.74 -17.31 7.67
C LYS A 354 11.00 -18.30 6.54
N TRP A 355 10.43 -18.05 5.35
CA TRP A 355 10.55 -18.96 4.21
C TRP A 355 11.91 -18.90 3.53
N LEU A 356 12.53 -17.73 3.52
CA LEU A 356 13.84 -17.52 2.91
C LEU A 356 14.99 -17.98 3.82
N HIS A 357 14.81 -17.85 5.14
CA HIS A 357 15.82 -18.14 6.15
C HIS A 357 15.21 -18.93 7.33
N PRO A 358 14.76 -20.18 7.12
CA PRO A 358 14.04 -20.94 8.14
C PRO A 358 14.88 -21.28 9.39
N GLU A 359 16.21 -21.28 9.28
CA GLU A 359 17.09 -21.51 10.44
C GLU A 359 17.14 -20.27 11.36
N GLU A 360 17.14 -19.07 10.79
CA GLU A 360 17.19 -17.81 11.51
C GLU A 360 15.83 -17.33 11.99
N PHE A 361 14.76 -17.66 11.28
CA PHE A 361 13.40 -17.14 11.51
C PHE A 361 12.36 -18.22 11.80
N GLY A 362 12.81 -19.43 12.17
CA GLY A 362 11.89 -20.54 12.50
C GLY A 362 10.98 -20.27 13.71
N ASP A 363 11.34 -19.30 14.55
CA ASP A 363 10.56 -18.84 15.68
C ASP A 363 9.37 -17.94 15.33
N LEU A 364 9.33 -17.35 14.11
CA LEU A 364 8.22 -16.53 13.66
C LEU A 364 6.98 -17.38 13.33
N ASP A 365 5.81 -16.85 13.63
CA ASP A 365 4.53 -17.42 13.25
C ASP A 365 3.61 -16.35 12.63
N PRO A 366 3.82 -16.01 11.34
CA PRO A 366 3.07 -14.95 10.67
C PRO A 366 1.54 -15.13 10.73
N ALA A 367 1.06 -16.39 10.76
CA ALA A 367 -0.36 -16.67 10.85
C ALA A 367 -0.91 -16.33 12.24
N LYS A 368 -0.18 -16.72 13.29
CA LYS A 368 -0.54 -16.39 14.68
C LYS A 368 -0.44 -14.89 14.93
N ASP A 369 0.62 -14.26 14.45
CA ASP A 369 0.81 -12.82 14.61
C ASP A 369 -0.29 -12.02 13.89
N PHE A 370 -0.75 -12.49 12.74
CA PHE A 370 -1.88 -11.87 12.04
C PHE A 370 -3.24 -12.13 12.73
N GLU A 371 -3.41 -13.29 13.36
CA GLU A 371 -4.56 -13.56 14.23
C GLU A 371 -4.58 -12.62 15.45
N ASP A 372 -3.44 -12.48 16.16
CA ASP A 372 -3.31 -11.59 17.31
C ASP A 372 -3.52 -10.11 16.90
N PHE A 373 -3.02 -9.74 15.73
CA PHE A 373 -3.29 -8.42 15.14
C PHE A 373 -4.80 -8.16 14.95
N HIS A 374 -5.56 -9.15 14.47
CA HIS A 374 -7.01 -9.01 14.33
C HIS A 374 -7.69 -8.75 15.67
N ALA A 375 -7.29 -9.49 16.70
CA ALA A 375 -7.88 -9.36 18.03
C ALA A 375 -7.66 -7.97 18.65
N GLU A 376 -6.55 -7.31 18.34
CA GLU A 376 -6.20 -5.98 18.86
C GLU A 376 -6.68 -4.84 17.97
N TRP A 377 -6.56 -4.99 16.65
CA TRP A 377 -6.63 -3.88 15.71
C TRP A 377 -7.88 -3.87 14.83
N MET A 378 -8.46 -5.04 14.57
CA MET A 378 -9.49 -5.17 13.55
C MET A 378 -10.91 -5.20 14.12
N PRO A 379 -11.89 -4.59 13.43
CA PRO A 379 -13.28 -4.65 13.88
C PRO A 379 -13.94 -6.01 13.62
N ILE A 380 -13.30 -6.90 12.85
CA ILE A 380 -13.81 -8.25 12.53
C ILE A 380 -12.85 -9.31 13.08
N ASP A 381 -13.41 -10.45 13.48
CA ASP A 381 -12.62 -11.57 13.97
C ASP A 381 -11.75 -12.17 12.87
N TYR A 382 -10.60 -12.69 13.26
CA TYR A 382 -9.75 -13.49 12.36
C TYR A 382 -10.46 -14.77 11.92
N SER A 383 -10.35 -15.08 10.66
CA SER A 383 -10.73 -16.39 10.11
C SER A 383 -10.16 -16.54 8.70
N GLY A 384 -10.06 -17.76 8.26
CA GLY A 384 -9.54 -18.10 6.95
C GLY A 384 -8.06 -18.41 6.96
N THR A 385 -7.46 -18.47 5.77
CA THR A 385 -6.07 -18.86 5.57
C THR A 385 -5.37 -17.78 4.74
N PHE A 386 -4.23 -17.31 5.20
CA PHE A 386 -3.50 -16.19 4.58
C PHE A 386 -2.09 -16.57 4.13
N PHE A 387 -1.57 -17.69 4.62
CA PHE A 387 -0.21 -18.18 4.37
C PHE A 387 -0.24 -19.68 4.14
N LEU A 388 0.54 -20.16 3.18
CA LEU A 388 0.77 -21.58 2.97
C LEU A 388 2.26 -21.85 2.72
N ASP A 389 2.75 -22.88 3.36
CA ASP A 389 4.04 -23.51 3.16
C ASP A 389 3.89 -25.03 3.12
N GLY A 390 5.01 -25.74 2.99
CA GLY A 390 5.01 -27.19 3.04
C GLY A 390 4.30 -27.86 1.85
N TYR A 391 4.40 -27.25 0.66
CA TYR A 391 3.95 -27.91 -0.58
C TYR A 391 4.74 -29.19 -0.82
N THR A 392 4.04 -30.25 -1.14
CA THR A 392 4.64 -31.53 -1.60
C THR A 392 4.06 -31.84 -2.97
N ALA A 393 4.93 -31.93 -3.98
CA ALA A 393 4.54 -32.41 -5.30
C ALA A 393 4.05 -33.87 -5.18
N GLU A 394 2.86 -34.18 -5.71
CA GLU A 394 2.34 -35.53 -5.81
C GLU A 394 3.02 -36.32 -6.90
#